data_9e1be23867d9d189d215dd70c3898ecb
#
_entry.id   9e1be23867d9d189d215dd70c3898ecb
#
_cell.length_a   1.000
_cell.length_b   1.000
_cell.length_c   1.000
_cell.angle_alpha   90.00
_cell.angle_beta   90.00
_cell.angle_gamma   90.00
#
_symmetry.space_group_name_H-M   'P 1'
#
loop_
_entity.id
_entity.type
_entity.pdbx_description
1 polymer ?
#
loop_
_entity_poly.entity_id
_entity_poly.type
_entity_poly.pdbx_seq_one_letter_code
_entity_poly.pdbx_strand_id
1 'polypeptide(L)'
;MSEYILDLRKTVGHRPLLQVGASVIVVDSEGRILLQKRRDNGLWGYAGGSVELDEEVEKAAMRELFEETGLVADELELFGVFSGKILHYTYPNGDEVSNIDIVYLCRSYSGELTPQASEVSELRFFSASEMPPENELTPPNRPVLKRYIESLSEC
;
A
#
# COMPACT_ATOMS: atom_id res chain seq x y z
N MET A 1 1.45 10.46 -4.56
CA MET A 1 1.74 11.08 -3.26
C MET A 1 0.70 12.16 -2.97
N SER A 2 0.29 12.27 -1.75
CA SER A 2 -0.76 13.18 -1.28
C SER A 2 -0.42 14.64 -1.54
N GLU A 3 -1.37 15.41 -2.06
CA GLU A 3 -1.20 16.85 -2.24
C GLU A 3 -0.93 17.54 -0.91
N TYR A 4 -1.60 17.11 0.16
CA TYR A 4 -1.40 17.63 1.50
C TYR A 4 0.05 17.46 1.95
N ILE A 5 0.60 16.26 1.82
CA ILE A 5 1.97 15.96 2.21
C ILE A 5 2.97 16.76 1.36
N LEU A 6 2.77 16.79 0.04
CA LEU A 6 3.65 17.55 -0.86
C LEU A 6 3.66 19.04 -0.52
N ASP A 7 2.50 19.60 -0.24
CA ASP A 7 2.37 21.00 0.12
C ASP A 7 3.04 21.30 1.46
N LEU A 8 2.83 20.42 2.45
CA LEU A 8 3.45 20.56 3.76
C LEU A 8 4.99 20.46 3.66
N ARG A 9 5.51 19.59 2.78
CA ARG A 9 6.95 19.45 2.55
C ARG A 9 7.63 20.74 2.11
N LYS A 10 6.93 21.58 1.38
CA LYS A 10 7.45 22.90 0.95
C LYS A 10 7.83 23.78 2.15
N THR A 11 7.16 23.59 3.27
CA THR A 11 7.40 24.36 4.50
C THR A 11 8.37 23.64 5.44
N VAL A 12 8.23 22.32 5.63
CA VAL A 12 8.98 21.58 6.64
C VAL A 12 10.17 20.79 6.09
N GLY A 13 10.32 20.69 4.77
CA GLY A 13 11.42 19.97 4.15
C GLY A 13 11.37 18.46 4.41
N HIS A 14 12.53 17.85 4.67
CA HIS A 14 12.67 16.39 4.85
C HIS A 14 12.36 15.90 6.27
N ARG A 15 12.02 16.79 7.17
CA ARG A 15 11.72 16.47 8.57
C ARG A 15 10.66 15.36 8.65
N PRO A 16 10.78 14.41 9.63
CA PRO A 16 9.78 13.32 9.75
C PRO A 16 8.37 13.86 9.94
N LEU A 17 7.44 13.30 9.15
CA LEU A 17 6.02 13.63 9.25
C LEU A 17 5.24 12.39 9.63
N LEU A 18 4.22 12.58 10.46
CA LEU A 18 3.22 11.55 10.73
C LEU A 18 2.33 11.46 9.48
N GLN A 19 2.27 10.30 8.85
CA GLN A 19 1.51 10.12 7.62
C GLN A 19 0.48 9.01 7.81
N VAL A 20 -0.78 9.33 7.51
CA VAL A 20 -1.85 8.32 7.53
C VAL A 20 -2.00 7.75 6.12
N GLY A 21 -1.78 6.46 5.99
CA GLY A 21 -1.94 5.74 4.74
C GLY A 21 -3.20 4.89 4.76
N ALA A 22 -3.80 4.72 3.58
CA ALA A 22 -4.92 3.83 3.35
C ALA A 22 -4.48 2.85 2.26
N SER A 23 -4.51 1.56 2.57
CA SER A 23 -3.92 0.52 1.72
C SER A 23 -4.89 -0.62 1.50
N VAL A 24 -4.71 -1.34 0.38
CA VAL A 24 -5.56 -2.46 0.02
C VAL A 24 -4.73 -3.66 -0.41
N ILE A 25 -4.97 -4.79 0.24
CA ILE A 25 -4.48 -6.09 -0.21
C ILE A 25 -5.63 -6.74 -0.99
N VAL A 26 -5.48 -6.81 -2.30
CA VAL A 26 -6.47 -7.45 -3.18
C VAL A 26 -6.21 -8.96 -3.17
N VAL A 27 -7.25 -9.75 -2.91
CA VAL A 27 -7.16 -11.22 -2.86
C VAL A 27 -8.04 -11.77 -3.97
N ASP A 28 -7.46 -12.57 -4.86
CA ASP A 28 -8.22 -13.18 -5.96
C ASP A 28 -8.93 -14.47 -5.52
N SER A 29 -9.66 -15.10 -6.46
CA SER A 29 -10.42 -16.32 -6.19
C SER A 29 -9.55 -17.52 -5.79
N GLU A 30 -8.25 -17.46 -6.07
CA GLU A 30 -7.30 -18.53 -5.72
C GLU A 30 -6.51 -18.20 -4.45
N GLY A 31 -6.86 -17.11 -3.77
CA GLY A 31 -6.17 -16.69 -2.54
C GLY A 31 -4.85 -15.98 -2.78
N ARG A 32 -4.54 -15.62 -4.01
CA ARG A 32 -3.33 -14.87 -4.35
C ARG A 32 -3.55 -13.39 -4.09
N ILE A 33 -2.48 -12.70 -3.70
CA ILE A 33 -2.54 -11.27 -3.42
C ILE A 33 -1.85 -10.46 -4.51
N LEU A 34 -2.40 -9.27 -4.76
CA LEU A 34 -1.87 -8.36 -5.77
C LEU A 34 -0.76 -7.50 -5.18
N LEU A 35 0.40 -7.54 -5.82
CA LEU A 35 1.50 -6.65 -5.51
C LEU A 35 1.87 -5.83 -6.74
N GLN A 36 2.38 -4.65 -6.50
CA GLN A 36 2.87 -3.74 -7.53
C GLN A 36 4.36 -3.49 -7.33
N LYS A 37 5.09 -3.44 -8.45
CA LYS A 37 6.52 -3.15 -8.43
C LYS A 37 6.73 -1.66 -8.65
N ARG A 38 7.42 -1.01 -7.74
CA ARG A 38 7.69 0.42 -7.81
C ARG A 38 8.77 0.73 -8.84
N ARG A 39 8.57 1.80 -9.61
CA ARG A 39 9.59 2.24 -10.57
C ARG A 39 10.80 2.84 -9.90
N ASP A 40 10.62 3.53 -8.77
CA ASP A 40 11.70 4.27 -8.12
C ASP A 40 12.78 3.36 -7.51
N ASN A 41 12.41 2.22 -6.96
CA ASN A 41 13.36 1.33 -6.28
C ASN A 41 13.25 -0.15 -6.66
N GLY A 42 12.29 -0.52 -7.51
CA GLY A 42 12.10 -1.90 -7.95
C GLY A 42 11.55 -2.84 -6.89
N LEU A 43 11.05 -2.32 -5.79
CA LEU A 43 10.48 -3.15 -4.72
C LEU A 43 8.98 -3.39 -4.92
N TRP A 44 8.52 -4.53 -4.39
CA TRP A 44 7.13 -4.93 -4.45
C TRP A 44 6.38 -4.51 -3.19
N GLY A 45 5.12 -4.12 -3.35
CA GLY A 45 4.24 -3.80 -2.23
C GLY A 45 2.78 -3.82 -2.66
N TYR A 46 1.87 -3.75 -1.69
CA TYR A 46 0.45 -3.62 -1.99
C TYR A 46 0.10 -2.17 -2.36
N ALA A 47 -1.09 -1.97 -2.91
CA ALA A 47 -1.57 -0.65 -3.30
C ALA A 47 -1.92 0.19 -2.07
N GLY A 48 -1.65 1.47 -2.12
CA GLY A 48 -2.02 2.39 -1.06
C GLY A 48 -1.36 3.74 -1.22
N GLY A 49 -1.78 4.68 -0.40
CA GLY A 49 -1.23 6.02 -0.38
C GLY A 49 -1.84 6.85 0.74
N SER A 50 -1.45 8.11 0.79
CA SER A 50 -1.85 9.00 1.87
C SER A 50 -3.32 9.40 1.79
N VAL A 51 -3.95 9.47 2.97
CA VAL A 51 -5.29 10.04 3.11
C VAL A 51 -5.17 11.56 2.99
N GLU A 52 -6.06 12.15 2.20
CA GLU A 52 -6.13 13.60 2.03
C GLU A 52 -6.96 14.24 3.17
N LEU A 53 -6.86 15.56 3.30
CA LEU A 53 -7.67 16.30 4.28
C LEU A 53 -9.15 16.04 4.04
N ASP A 54 -9.86 15.73 5.11
CA ASP A 54 -11.31 15.48 5.11
C ASP A 54 -11.77 14.27 4.27
N GLU A 55 -10.84 13.47 3.78
CA GLU A 55 -11.15 12.26 3.04
C GLU A 55 -11.42 11.10 4.00
N GLU A 56 -12.50 10.35 3.75
CA GLU A 56 -12.76 9.12 4.49
C GLU A 56 -11.70 8.08 4.14
N VAL A 57 -11.17 7.39 5.14
CA VAL A 57 -10.07 6.43 4.94
C VAL A 57 -10.42 5.35 3.94
N GLU A 58 -11.62 4.78 4.03
CA GLU A 58 -12.08 3.74 3.12
C GLU A 58 -12.12 4.23 1.67
N LYS A 59 -12.56 5.47 1.46
CA LYS A 59 -12.59 6.08 0.13
C LYS A 59 -11.19 6.37 -0.39
N ALA A 60 -10.28 6.77 0.50
CA ALA A 60 -8.88 6.96 0.14
C ALA A 60 -8.27 5.64 -0.35
N ALA A 61 -8.57 4.53 0.35
CA ALA A 61 -8.10 3.21 -0.04
C ALA A 61 -8.61 2.82 -1.44
N MET A 62 -9.91 3.04 -1.70
CA MET A 62 -10.51 2.76 -3.01
C MET A 62 -9.89 3.62 -4.12
N ARG A 63 -9.67 4.89 -3.85
CA ARG A 63 -9.07 5.84 -4.78
C ARG A 63 -7.65 5.42 -5.15
N GLU A 64 -6.84 5.13 -4.14
CA GLU A 64 -5.44 4.72 -4.37
C GLU A 64 -5.37 3.39 -5.13
N LEU A 65 -6.24 2.45 -4.81
CA LEU A 65 -6.32 1.19 -5.53
C LEU A 65 -6.60 1.42 -7.02
N PHE A 66 -7.59 2.26 -7.32
CA PHE A 66 -7.95 2.57 -8.69
C PHE A 66 -6.82 3.30 -9.44
N GLU A 67 -6.23 4.30 -8.80
CA GLU A 67 -5.14 5.07 -9.41
C GLU A 67 -3.94 4.19 -9.77
N GLU A 68 -3.58 3.28 -8.88
CA GLU A 68 -2.37 2.48 -9.05
C GLU A 68 -2.57 1.20 -9.86
N THR A 69 -3.77 0.63 -9.83
CA THR A 69 -4.01 -0.70 -10.42
C THR A 69 -5.12 -0.76 -11.47
N GLY A 70 -5.99 0.24 -11.54
CA GLY A 70 -7.17 0.22 -12.39
C GLY A 70 -8.34 -0.57 -11.82
N LEU A 71 -8.18 -1.21 -10.67
CA LEU A 71 -9.25 -2.00 -10.06
C LEU A 71 -10.20 -1.12 -9.25
N VAL A 72 -11.48 -1.46 -9.33
CA VAL A 72 -12.55 -0.82 -8.55
C VAL A 72 -13.01 -1.78 -7.47
N ALA A 73 -12.83 -1.40 -6.21
CA ALA A 73 -13.27 -2.21 -5.09
C ALA A 73 -14.80 -2.14 -4.95
N ASP A 74 -15.45 -3.28 -4.80
CA ASP A 74 -16.88 -3.34 -4.51
C ASP A 74 -17.13 -3.22 -3.02
N GLU A 75 -16.30 -3.89 -2.22
CA GLU A 75 -16.34 -3.77 -0.77
C GLU A 75 -14.95 -4.01 -0.18
N LEU A 76 -14.72 -3.41 0.97
CA LEU A 76 -13.46 -3.51 1.70
C LEU A 76 -13.72 -4.05 3.11
N GLU A 77 -12.82 -4.90 3.58
CA GLU A 77 -12.83 -5.44 4.94
C GLU A 77 -11.60 -4.94 5.67
N LEU A 78 -11.78 -4.31 6.82
CA LEU A 78 -10.62 -3.83 7.59
C LEU A 78 -9.77 -5.01 8.04
N PHE A 79 -8.51 -5.02 7.63
CA PHE A 79 -7.54 -6.01 8.09
C PHE A 79 -6.86 -5.57 9.38
N GLY A 80 -6.39 -4.34 9.42
CA GLY A 80 -5.76 -3.83 10.62
C GLY A 80 -5.21 -2.42 10.45
N VAL A 81 -4.76 -1.87 11.58
CA VAL A 81 -4.07 -0.58 11.64
C VAL A 81 -2.66 -0.86 12.12
N PHE A 82 -1.68 -0.44 11.35
CA PHE A 82 -0.27 -0.71 11.62
C PHE A 82 0.49 0.59 11.82
N SER A 83 1.33 0.65 12.83
CA SER A 83 2.09 1.85 13.14
C SER A 83 3.33 1.48 13.95
N GLY A 84 4.08 2.49 14.33
CA GLY A 84 5.24 2.32 15.19
C GLY A 84 6.56 2.41 14.42
N LYS A 85 7.65 2.20 15.13
CA LYS A 85 9.00 2.36 14.59
C LYS A 85 9.26 1.50 13.36
N ILE A 86 8.66 0.32 13.28
CA ILE A 86 8.84 -0.62 12.17
C ILE A 86 8.25 -0.08 10.86
N LEU A 87 7.32 0.88 10.92
CA LEU A 87 6.76 1.52 9.75
C LEU A 87 7.39 2.89 9.44
N HIS A 88 8.44 3.26 10.14
CA HIS A 88 9.22 4.45 9.82
C HIS A 88 9.95 4.22 8.50
N TYR A 89 9.92 5.20 7.61
CA TYR A 89 10.54 5.04 6.29
C TYR A 89 11.15 6.33 5.79
N THR A 90 12.31 6.22 5.15
CA THR A 90 12.97 7.33 4.48
C THR A 90 12.95 7.05 2.97
N TYR A 91 12.29 7.94 2.22
CA TYR A 91 12.23 7.85 0.76
C TYR A 91 13.58 8.14 0.13
N PRO A 92 13.80 7.70 -1.14
CA PRO A 92 15.06 7.96 -1.82
C PRO A 92 15.45 9.45 -1.90
N ASN A 93 14.45 10.36 -1.91
CA ASN A 93 14.70 11.81 -1.95
C ASN A 93 15.04 12.41 -0.58
N GLY A 94 15.06 11.61 0.49
CA GLY A 94 15.36 12.05 1.83
C GLY A 94 14.14 12.40 2.70
N ASP A 95 12.95 12.39 2.13
CA ASP A 95 11.71 12.62 2.88
C ASP A 95 11.52 11.47 3.87
N GLU A 96 11.13 11.80 5.08
CA GLU A 96 11.02 10.85 6.17
C GLU A 96 9.59 10.84 6.71
N VAL A 97 9.05 9.64 6.94
CA VAL A 97 7.67 9.49 7.44
C VAL A 97 7.62 8.48 8.56
N SER A 98 6.73 8.76 9.51
CA SER A 98 6.28 7.80 10.50
C SER A 98 4.87 7.38 10.07
N ASN A 99 4.75 6.19 9.50
CA ASN A 99 3.49 5.75 8.90
C ASN A 99 2.51 5.19 9.91
N ILE A 100 1.23 5.56 9.73
CA ILE A 100 0.09 4.84 10.29
C ILE A 100 -0.62 4.28 9.07
N ASP A 101 -0.57 2.97 8.87
CA ASP A 101 -1.13 2.34 7.69
C ASP A 101 -2.43 1.60 8.06
N ILE A 102 -3.53 2.05 7.46
CA ILE A 102 -4.85 1.45 7.65
C ILE A 102 -5.07 0.54 6.45
N VAL A 103 -5.05 -0.77 6.68
CA VAL A 103 -5.00 -1.77 5.63
C VAL A 103 -6.32 -2.53 5.54
N TYR A 104 -6.85 -2.58 4.32
CA TYR A 104 -8.08 -3.31 3.99
C TYR A 104 -7.77 -4.52 3.13
N LEU A 105 -8.63 -5.54 3.23
CA LEU A 105 -8.65 -6.65 2.28
C LEU A 105 -9.78 -6.41 1.28
N CYS A 106 -9.53 -6.71 0.01
CA CYS A 106 -10.54 -6.58 -1.04
C CYS A 106 -10.62 -7.90 -1.81
N ARG A 107 -11.73 -8.60 -1.65
CA ARG A 107 -12.01 -9.87 -2.32
C ARG A 107 -13.02 -9.74 -3.45
N SER A 108 -13.71 -8.59 -3.51
CA SER A 108 -14.73 -8.32 -4.54
C SER A 108 -14.37 -7.02 -5.25
N TYR A 109 -14.04 -7.13 -6.51
CA TYR A 109 -13.57 -6.00 -7.31
C TYR A 109 -13.88 -6.23 -8.78
N SER A 110 -13.79 -5.16 -9.56
CA SER A 110 -13.97 -5.19 -11.02
C SER A 110 -12.89 -4.34 -11.69
N GLY A 111 -12.94 -4.26 -13.01
CA GLY A 111 -11.96 -3.50 -13.78
C GLY A 111 -10.81 -4.35 -14.29
N GLU A 112 -9.92 -3.71 -15.03
CA GLU A 112 -8.76 -4.36 -15.61
C GLU A 112 -7.46 -3.86 -14.98
N LEU A 113 -6.52 -4.76 -14.73
CA LEU A 113 -5.22 -4.40 -14.23
C LEU A 113 -4.53 -3.43 -15.20
N THR A 114 -4.32 -2.21 -14.74
CA THR A 114 -3.68 -1.15 -15.52
C THR A 114 -2.69 -0.43 -14.61
N PRO A 115 -1.39 -0.75 -14.72
CA PRO A 115 -0.40 -0.10 -13.85
C PRO A 115 -0.34 1.40 -14.12
N GLN A 116 -0.22 2.17 -13.04
CA GLN A 116 0.02 3.62 -13.13
C GLN A 116 1.42 3.83 -13.71
N ALA A 117 1.50 4.19 -14.98
CA ALA A 117 2.76 4.19 -15.74
C ALA A 117 3.90 4.99 -15.11
N SER A 118 3.60 6.07 -14.40
CA SER A 118 4.61 6.93 -13.78
C SER A 118 5.24 6.34 -12.52
N GLU A 119 4.53 5.47 -11.81
CA GLU A 119 4.97 4.98 -10.50
C GLU A 119 5.09 3.46 -10.40
N VAL A 120 4.35 2.72 -11.23
CA VAL A 120 4.27 1.27 -11.17
C VAL A 120 4.78 0.65 -12.46
N SER A 121 5.77 -0.24 -12.36
CA SER A 121 6.32 -0.91 -13.54
C SER A 121 5.64 -2.25 -13.84
N GLU A 122 5.05 -2.89 -12.83
CA GLU A 122 4.44 -4.21 -12.99
C GLU A 122 3.39 -4.45 -11.91
N LEU A 123 2.33 -5.16 -12.29
CA LEU A 123 1.30 -5.67 -11.37
C LEU A 123 1.26 -7.18 -11.50
N ARG A 124 1.26 -7.90 -10.37
CA ARG A 124 1.22 -9.36 -10.40
C ARG A 124 0.57 -9.92 -9.13
N PHE A 125 -0.20 -10.99 -9.31
CA PHE A 125 -0.73 -11.76 -8.19
C PHE A 125 0.29 -12.82 -7.75
N PHE A 126 0.45 -12.96 -6.43
CA PHE A 126 1.37 -13.91 -5.82
C PHE A 126 0.61 -14.80 -4.83
N SER A 127 0.87 -16.11 -4.88
CA SER A 127 0.43 -17.00 -3.81
C SER A 127 1.33 -16.82 -2.60
N ALA A 128 0.88 -17.24 -1.42
CA ALA A 128 1.67 -17.13 -0.20
C ALA A 128 3.03 -17.86 -0.32
N SER A 129 3.06 -18.99 -1.05
CA SER A 129 4.29 -19.77 -1.26
C SER A 129 5.24 -19.17 -2.29
N GLU A 130 4.76 -18.24 -3.11
CA GLU A 130 5.53 -17.65 -4.20
C GLU A 130 5.81 -16.16 -4.01
N MET A 131 5.65 -15.67 -2.80
CA MET A 131 5.90 -14.27 -2.46
C MET A 131 7.35 -13.88 -2.78
N PRO A 132 7.59 -12.62 -3.20
CA PRO A 132 8.96 -12.14 -3.34
C PRO A 132 9.69 -12.25 -2.02
N PRO A 133 11.02 -12.45 -2.05
CA PRO A 133 11.79 -12.46 -0.80
C PRO A 133 11.68 -11.13 -0.07
N GLU A 134 11.85 -11.16 1.25
CA GLU A 134 11.66 -9.98 2.10
C GLU A 134 12.44 -8.76 1.62
N ASN A 135 13.68 -8.96 1.16
CA ASN A 135 14.52 -7.86 0.68
C ASN A 135 14.05 -7.24 -0.64
N GLU A 136 13.08 -7.86 -1.31
CA GLU A 136 12.46 -7.32 -2.51
C GLU A 136 11.08 -6.69 -2.22
N LEU A 137 10.68 -6.65 -0.96
CA LEU A 137 9.43 -6.03 -0.53
C LEU A 137 9.69 -4.62 0.01
N THR A 138 8.75 -3.71 -0.25
CA THR A 138 8.79 -2.36 0.31
C THR A 138 8.83 -2.45 1.84
N PRO A 139 9.82 -1.82 2.50
CA PRO A 139 10.01 -2.00 3.93
C PRO A 139 8.78 -1.79 4.82
N PRO A 140 7.98 -0.72 4.68
CA PRO A 140 6.79 -0.57 5.52
C PRO A 140 5.72 -1.63 5.30
N ASN A 141 5.75 -2.32 4.15
CA ASN A 141 4.77 -3.37 3.85
C ASN A 141 5.17 -4.73 4.45
N ARG A 142 6.44 -4.93 4.78
CA ARG A 142 6.95 -6.21 5.28
C ARG A 142 6.21 -6.74 6.50
N PRO A 143 6.06 -5.95 7.57
CA PRO A 143 5.36 -6.45 8.77
C PRO A 143 3.88 -6.73 8.51
N VAL A 144 3.25 -5.95 7.65
CA VAL A 144 1.84 -6.12 7.29
C VAL A 144 1.63 -7.40 6.50
N LEU A 145 2.46 -7.63 5.47
CA LEU A 145 2.40 -8.83 4.66
C LEU A 145 2.71 -10.08 5.48
N LYS A 146 3.67 -9.99 6.39
CA LYS A 146 4.00 -11.08 7.31
C LYS A 146 2.77 -11.42 8.16
N ARG A 147 2.12 -10.42 8.74
CA ARG A 147 0.92 -10.63 9.55
C ARG A 147 -0.22 -11.24 8.72
N TYR A 148 -0.37 -10.79 7.48
CA TYR A 148 -1.38 -11.35 6.58
C TYR A 148 -1.13 -12.85 6.32
N ILE A 149 0.10 -13.21 5.96
CA ILE A 149 0.48 -14.62 5.70
C ILE A 149 0.26 -15.48 6.97
N GLU A 150 0.65 -14.97 8.13
CA GLU A 150 0.42 -15.67 9.41
C GLU A 150 -1.08 -15.89 9.67
N SER A 151 -1.92 -14.90 9.30
CA SER A 151 -3.37 -15.01 9.50
C SER A 151 -4.00 -16.16 8.72
N LEU A 152 -3.39 -16.56 7.60
CA LEU A 152 -3.90 -17.66 6.78
C LEU A 152 -3.81 -19.00 7.46
N SER A 153 -2.92 -19.17 8.43
CA SER A 153 -2.74 -20.42 9.19
C SER A 153 -3.49 -20.44 10.52
N GLU A 154 -4.21 -19.35 10.85
CA GLU A 154 -4.97 -19.23 12.11
C GLU A 154 -6.42 -19.73 11.99
N CYS A 155 -6.82 -20.26 10.86
CA CYS A 155 -8.19 -20.76 10.63
C CYS A 155 -8.40 -22.14 11.20
#